data_9a539c703b58e34bd58eb21b9b8fd32e
#
_entry.id   9a539c703b58e34bd58eb21b9b8fd32e
#
_cell.length_a   1.000
_cell.length_b   1.000
_cell.length_c   1.000
_cell.angle_alpha   90.00
_cell.angle_beta   90.00
_cell.angle_gamma   90.00
#
_symmetry.space_group_name_H-M   'P 1'
#
loop_
_entity.id
_entity.type
_entity.pdbx_description
1 polymer ?
#
loop_
_entity_poly.entity_id
_entity_poly.type
_entity_poly.pdbx_seq_one_letter_code
_entity_poly.pdbx_strand_id
1 'polypeptide(L)'
;MFKQYHLLSVLLLAVTISAMAGPGHDHGDAAPISANSDAPKRQPDGSVFLPKSAQRQLQVRTTIVVQAEHPQTVELSGRVIADPNAGGKVQPTQAGRIEPGPRGLPSLGQAVRKGEVLAYVRASESATPELKVNLELARKKLARLEQLEGTVPQREIEIARIEVQSLTERLSPSGGAYVAREALLAPVSGVIAATHATAGQVVDARELVFEVIDPSRLQIEAQAYDAMLPGNIAGATLNPSADIRVALQLVGAGRMLKEGAIPVLFRVKPDAKTPVALAAGQTVKVFAETRSKVKSHAVPASSVVKNPANQDIVWVHTAAERFSPQTIRWVALDGVRVAVLDGLKDGARVVTQGAALINQVR
;
A
#
# COMPACT_ATOMS: atom_id res chain seq x y z
N MET A 1 9.88 29.48 46.59
CA MET A 1 8.97 30.00 47.61
C MET A 1 7.84 29.02 47.80
N PHE A 2 7.76 28.46 49.05
CA PHE A 2 6.63 27.83 49.78
C PHE A 2 5.77 26.80 49.00
N LYS A 3 5.90 25.47 49.28
CA LYS A 3 5.54 24.68 50.48
C LYS A 3 4.03 24.77 50.84
N GLN A 4 3.28 23.62 50.70
CA GLN A 4 2.57 23.07 51.86
C GLN A 4 2.13 21.60 51.62
N TYR A 5 2.49 20.77 52.59
CA TYR A 5 2.06 19.39 52.83
C TYR A 5 0.73 19.40 53.60
N HIS A 6 -0.17 18.46 53.33
CA HIS A 6 -1.17 18.05 54.34
C HIS A 6 -1.18 16.52 54.46
N LEU A 7 -0.63 16.08 55.59
CA LEU A 7 -0.89 14.79 56.23
C LEU A 7 -2.37 14.77 56.68
N LEU A 8 -3.07 13.62 56.49
CA LEU A 8 -4.21 13.28 57.33
C LEU A 8 -4.13 11.79 57.72
N SER A 9 -4.25 11.63 59.02
CA SER A 9 -4.02 10.46 59.86
C SER A 9 -5.06 9.36 59.69
N VAL A 10 -4.56 8.11 59.77
CA VAL A 10 -5.30 6.85 59.93
C VAL A 10 -5.94 6.80 61.33
N LEU A 11 -7.25 6.50 61.43
CA LEU A 11 -7.93 6.09 62.65
C LEU A 11 -8.42 4.65 62.47
N LEU A 12 -7.75 3.74 63.18
CA LEU A 12 -8.06 2.30 63.27
C LEU A 12 -9.17 2.13 64.33
N LEU A 13 -10.35 1.65 63.94
CA LEU A 13 -11.40 1.26 64.88
C LEU A 13 -11.56 -0.25 64.88
N ALA A 14 -11.06 -0.90 65.92
CA ALA A 14 -11.23 -2.32 66.17
C ALA A 14 -12.60 -2.56 66.82
N VAL A 15 -13.48 -3.29 66.13
CA VAL A 15 -14.73 -3.81 66.70
C VAL A 15 -14.58 -5.31 66.91
N THR A 16 -14.51 -5.76 68.17
CA THR A 16 -14.58 -7.15 68.56
C THR A 16 -16.04 -7.60 68.61
N ILE A 17 -16.40 -8.55 67.73
CA ILE A 17 -17.71 -9.22 67.79
C ILE A 17 -17.51 -10.61 68.38
N SER A 18 -18.13 -10.83 69.48
CA SER A 18 -18.20 -12.09 70.23
C SER A 18 -18.99 -13.12 69.42
N ALA A 19 -18.38 -14.30 69.23
CA ALA A 19 -19.06 -15.45 68.64
C ALA A 19 -20.06 -16.06 69.64
N MET A 20 -21.33 -16.04 69.34
CA MET A 20 -22.31 -16.93 69.95
C MET A 20 -22.48 -18.17 69.06
N ALA A 21 -22.11 -19.34 69.61
CA ALA A 21 -22.41 -20.64 69.05
C ALA A 21 -23.89 -20.98 69.24
N GLY A 22 -24.64 -21.06 68.10
CA GLY A 22 -25.99 -21.62 68.09
C GLY A 22 -25.96 -23.07 67.62
N PRO A 23 -26.92 -23.91 68.07
CA PRO A 23 -26.90 -25.34 67.81
C PRO A 23 -27.30 -25.68 66.35
N GLY A 24 -26.65 -26.69 65.86
CA GLY A 24 -26.70 -27.38 64.57
C GLY A 24 -27.93 -27.16 63.67
N HIS A 25 -27.65 -26.66 62.50
CA HIS A 25 -28.48 -26.91 61.32
C HIS A 25 -27.86 -28.03 60.49
N ASP A 26 -28.62 -29.09 60.39
CA ASP A 26 -28.42 -30.21 59.50
C ASP A 26 -28.42 -29.69 58.05
N HIS A 27 -27.26 -29.60 57.45
CA HIS A 27 -27.14 -29.31 56.02
C HIS A 27 -27.45 -30.63 55.31
N GLY A 28 -28.72 -30.83 55.00
CA GLY A 28 -29.11 -31.83 54.05
C GLY A 28 -28.23 -31.70 52.80
N ASP A 29 -27.70 -32.82 52.35
CA ASP A 29 -26.95 -32.95 51.09
C ASP A 29 -27.66 -32.17 49.99
N ALA A 30 -27.18 -30.95 49.70
CA ALA A 30 -27.52 -30.28 48.47
C ALA A 30 -26.98 -31.18 47.35
N ALA A 31 -27.88 -31.83 46.65
CA ALA A 31 -27.56 -32.58 45.44
C ALA A 31 -26.63 -31.74 44.60
N PRO A 32 -25.51 -32.29 44.05
CA PRO A 32 -24.60 -31.55 43.22
C PRO A 32 -25.43 -30.88 42.11
N ILE A 33 -25.36 -29.57 42.05
CA ILE A 33 -25.98 -28.79 40.99
C ILE A 33 -25.54 -29.44 39.71
N SER A 34 -26.46 -30.13 39.02
CA SER A 34 -26.21 -30.82 37.75
C SER A 34 -25.47 -29.79 36.88
N ALA A 35 -24.23 -30.10 36.59
CA ALA A 35 -23.44 -29.27 35.67
C ALA A 35 -24.32 -29.06 34.43
N ASN A 36 -24.63 -27.81 34.12
CA ASN A 36 -25.55 -27.39 33.09
C ASN A 36 -25.36 -28.29 31.83
N SER A 37 -26.24 -29.24 31.61
CA SER A 37 -26.16 -30.19 30.49
C SER A 37 -26.21 -29.49 29.14
N ASP A 38 -26.61 -28.20 29.18
CA ASP A 38 -26.75 -27.32 28.04
C ASP A 38 -25.57 -26.38 27.83
N ALA A 39 -24.43 -26.56 28.51
CA ALA A 39 -23.24 -25.77 28.25
C ALA A 39 -22.44 -26.28 27.02
N PRO A 40 -21.82 -25.40 26.24
CA PRO A 40 -20.90 -25.83 25.18
C PRO A 40 -19.80 -26.73 25.73
N LYS A 41 -19.53 -27.87 25.11
CA LYS A 41 -18.59 -28.88 25.58
C LYS A 41 -17.88 -29.59 24.45
N ARG A 42 -16.57 -29.78 24.57
CA ARG A 42 -15.80 -30.65 23.66
C ARG A 42 -15.96 -32.10 24.11
N GLN A 43 -16.24 -32.96 23.13
CA GLN A 43 -16.40 -34.40 23.36
C GLN A 43 -15.04 -35.13 23.21
N PRO A 44 -14.89 -36.34 23.74
CA PRO A 44 -13.67 -37.13 23.61
C PRO A 44 -13.25 -37.44 22.16
N ASP A 45 -14.21 -37.47 21.23
CA ASP A 45 -13.99 -37.66 19.78
C ASP A 45 -13.57 -36.39 19.08
N GLY A 46 -13.31 -35.32 19.84
CA GLY A 46 -12.94 -34.01 19.31
C GLY A 46 -14.10 -33.15 18.78
N SER A 47 -15.31 -33.72 18.69
CA SER A 47 -16.50 -32.95 18.30
C SER A 47 -16.90 -31.97 19.42
N VAL A 48 -17.63 -30.92 19.05
CA VAL A 48 -18.16 -29.94 19.98
C VAL A 48 -19.66 -30.01 20.01
N PHE A 49 -20.22 -30.23 21.21
CA PHE A 49 -21.62 -29.99 21.50
C PHE A 49 -21.84 -28.51 21.72
N LEU A 50 -22.71 -27.89 20.93
CA LEU A 50 -23.02 -26.48 20.98
C LEU A 50 -24.53 -26.26 20.94
N PRO A 51 -25.17 -25.94 22.07
CA PRO A 51 -26.62 -25.73 22.17
C PRO A 51 -27.10 -24.60 21.23
N LYS A 52 -28.36 -24.65 20.80
CA LYS A 52 -28.94 -23.64 19.91
C LYS A 52 -28.86 -22.22 20.43
N SER A 53 -28.97 -22.02 21.75
CA SER A 53 -28.78 -20.74 22.41
C SER A 53 -27.34 -20.20 22.17
N ALA A 54 -26.32 -21.04 22.41
CA ALA A 54 -24.93 -20.71 22.20
C ALA A 54 -24.60 -20.49 20.70
N GLN A 55 -25.18 -21.30 19.78
CA GLN A 55 -25.01 -21.08 18.35
C GLN A 55 -25.50 -19.70 17.92
N ARG A 56 -26.62 -19.21 18.45
CA ARG A 56 -27.13 -17.85 18.17
C ARG A 56 -26.24 -16.77 18.75
N GLN A 57 -25.81 -16.93 20.01
CA GLN A 57 -24.93 -15.99 20.68
C GLN A 57 -23.58 -15.85 19.98
N LEU A 58 -23.01 -16.95 19.51
CA LEU A 58 -21.76 -16.98 18.73
C LEU A 58 -21.93 -16.66 17.24
N GLN A 59 -23.16 -16.37 16.81
CA GLN A 59 -23.52 -16.06 15.42
C GLN A 59 -23.03 -17.13 14.44
N VAL A 60 -23.10 -18.41 14.81
CA VAL A 60 -22.64 -19.51 13.97
C VAL A 60 -23.47 -19.57 12.68
N ARG A 61 -22.79 -19.47 11.54
CA ARG A 61 -23.36 -19.64 10.21
C ARG A 61 -22.74 -20.83 9.53
N THR A 62 -23.55 -21.56 8.77
CA THR A 62 -23.11 -22.75 8.01
C THR A 62 -23.56 -22.63 6.57
N THR A 63 -22.76 -23.19 5.65
CA THR A 63 -23.12 -23.31 4.24
C THR A 63 -22.90 -24.73 3.76
N ILE A 64 -23.78 -25.22 2.89
CA ILE A 64 -23.59 -26.51 2.22
C ILE A 64 -22.53 -26.28 1.12
N VAL A 65 -21.50 -27.12 1.13
CA VAL A 65 -20.44 -27.07 0.11
C VAL A 65 -20.67 -28.16 -0.94
N VAL A 66 -20.49 -27.78 -2.19
CA VAL A 66 -20.61 -28.67 -3.34
C VAL A 66 -19.29 -28.68 -4.08
N GLN A 67 -18.86 -29.83 -4.55
CA GLN A 67 -17.66 -29.94 -5.35
C GLN A 67 -17.89 -29.29 -6.71
N ALA A 68 -16.95 -28.42 -7.08
CA ALA A 68 -16.95 -27.73 -8.38
C ALA A 68 -15.53 -27.64 -8.95
N GLU A 69 -15.44 -27.36 -10.23
CA GLU A 69 -14.17 -27.04 -10.87
C GLU A 69 -13.79 -25.58 -10.60
N HIS A 70 -12.68 -25.39 -9.92
CA HIS A 70 -12.12 -24.07 -9.67
C HIS A 70 -10.77 -23.91 -10.38
N PRO A 71 -10.40 -22.70 -10.83
CA PRO A 71 -9.07 -22.45 -11.37
C PRO A 71 -8.02 -22.72 -10.29
N GLN A 72 -6.91 -23.31 -10.68
CA GLN A 72 -5.74 -23.40 -9.80
C GLN A 72 -5.16 -22.00 -9.65
N THR A 73 -4.91 -21.58 -8.42
CA THR A 73 -4.45 -20.23 -8.11
C THR A 73 -3.03 -20.25 -7.53
N VAL A 74 -2.23 -19.31 -7.95
CA VAL A 74 -0.88 -19.09 -7.42
C VAL A 74 -0.83 -17.71 -6.75
N GLU A 75 -0.35 -17.68 -5.51
CA GLU A 75 -0.14 -16.42 -4.77
C GLU A 75 1.20 -15.81 -5.21
N LEU A 76 1.16 -14.55 -5.65
CA LEU A 76 2.31 -13.77 -6.05
C LEU A 76 2.47 -12.56 -5.12
N SER A 77 3.70 -12.28 -4.74
CA SER A 77 4.02 -11.02 -4.09
C SER A 77 4.06 -9.91 -5.12
N GLY A 78 3.37 -8.80 -4.86
CA GLY A 78 3.29 -7.68 -5.78
C GLY A 78 3.45 -6.33 -5.07
N ARG A 79 3.75 -5.31 -5.85
CA ARG A 79 3.81 -3.92 -5.41
C ARG A 79 2.95 -3.05 -6.31
N VAL A 80 2.21 -2.14 -5.71
CA VAL A 80 1.46 -1.11 -6.45
C VAL A 80 2.44 -0.08 -7.00
N ILE A 81 2.37 0.19 -8.28
CA ILE A 81 3.19 1.18 -8.98
C ILE A 81 2.29 2.18 -9.73
N ALA A 82 2.78 3.38 -9.96
CA ALA A 82 2.11 4.30 -10.87
C ALA A 82 2.21 3.80 -12.32
N ASP A 83 1.16 4.01 -13.12
CA ASP A 83 1.26 3.81 -14.57
C ASP A 83 2.28 4.81 -15.13
N PRO A 84 3.35 4.38 -15.82
CA PRO A 84 4.35 5.29 -16.38
C PRO A 84 3.77 6.36 -17.31
N ASN A 85 2.61 6.09 -17.92
CA ASN A 85 1.90 7.03 -18.81
C ASN A 85 0.91 7.93 -18.06
N ALA A 86 0.75 7.73 -16.74
CA ALA A 86 -0.18 8.49 -15.89
C ALA A 86 0.49 9.04 -14.62
N GLY A 87 1.79 9.13 -14.66
CA GLY A 87 2.61 9.76 -13.63
C GLY A 87 3.73 10.56 -14.24
N GLY A 88 4.44 11.32 -13.44
CA GLY A 88 5.59 12.04 -13.91
C GLY A 88 6.40 12.66 -12.77
N LYS A 89 7.69 12.76 -13.04
CA LYS A 89 8.67 13.40 -12.18
C LYS A 89 8.87 14.84 -12.64
N VAL A 90 8.87 15.75 -11.70
CA VAL A 90 9.11 17.18 -11.93
C VAL A 90 10.50 17.49 -11.46
N GLN A 91 11.36 17.88 -12.40
CA GLN A 91 12.77 18.12 -12.21
C GLN A 91 13.14 19.42 -12.92
N PRO A 92 13.96 20.30 -12.33
CA PRO A 92 14.47 21.48 -13.00
C PRO A 92 15.49 21.11 -14.09
N THR A 93 15.56 21.91 -15.12
CA THR A 93 16.58 21.75 -16.18
C THR A 93 17.90 22.44 -15.81
N GLN A 94 17.85 23.37 -14.84
CA GLN A 94 18.99 24.12 -14.36
C GLN A 94 19.02 24.19 -12.83
N ALA A 95 20.19 24.32 -12.25
CA ALA A 95 20.35 24.54 -10.82
C ALA A 95 19.84 25.93 -10.41
N GLY A 96 19.20 25.99 -9.23
CA GLY A 96 18.71 27.29 -8.74
C GLY A 96 17.94 27.18 -7.44
N ARG A 97 17.36 28.30 -7.03
CA ARG A 97 16.58 28.41 -5.79
C ARG A 97 15.10 28.18 -6.06
N ILE A 98 14.47 27.31 -5.27
CA ILE A 98 13.02 27.05 -5.33
C ILE A 98 12.24 28.26 -4.80
N GLU A 99 11.32 28.74 -5.61
CA GLU A 99 10.33 29.75 -5.26
C GLU A 99 8.91 29.15 -5.34
N PRO A 100 8.01 29.51 -4.41
CA PRO A 100 6.64 29.03 -4.46
C PRO A 100 5.92 29.41 -5.77
N GLY A 101 5.06 28.51 -6.24
CA GLY A 101 4.16 28.77 -7.34
C GLY A 101 2.99 29.69 -6.93
N PRO A 102 2.04 29.96 -7.82
CA PRO A 102 0.90 30.86 -7.55
C PRO A 102 0.02 30.41 -6.38
N ARG A 103 0.00 29.12 -6.07
CA ARG A 103 -0.77 28.53 -4.95
C ARG A 103 0.13 28.10 -3.78
N GLY A 104 1.36 28.60 -3.70
CA GLY A 104 2.37 28.11 -2.78
C GLY A 104 3.09 26.87 -3.30
N LEU A 105 3.88 26.20 -2.44
CA LEU A 105 4.41 24.87 -2.74
C LEU A 105 3.32 23.83 -2.52
N PRO A 106 3.15 22.86 -3.42
CA PRO A 106 2.12 21.85 -3.30
C PRO A 106 2.41 20.90 -2.14
N SER A 107 1.36 20.48 -1.44
CA SER A 107 1.41 19.50 -0.35
C SER A 107 1.11 18.09 -0.86
N LEU A 108 1.55 17.07 -0.10
CA LEU A 108 1.22 15.67 -0.37
C LEU A 108 -0.31 15.47 -0.48
N GLY A 109 -0.75 14.72 -1.48
CA GLY A 109 -2.16 14.45 -1.75
C GLY A 109 -2.92 15.59 -2.43
N GLN A 110 -2.31 16.76 -2.63
CA GLN A 110 -2.94 17.88 -3.31
C GLN A 110 -3.21 17.54 -4.78
N ALA A 111 -4.45 17.78 -5.23
CA ALA A 111 -4.83 17.61 -6.62
C ALA A 111 -4.24 18.72 -7.49
N VAL A 112 -3.67 18.32 -8.63
CA VAL A 112 -3.05 19.22 -9.62
C VAL A 112 -3.53 18.87 -11.02
N ARG A 113 -3.51 19.85 -11.93
CA ARG A 113 -3.85 19.67 -13.33
C ARG A 113 -2.60 19.68 -14.19
N LYS A 114 -2.62 18.91 -15.28
CA LYS A 114 -1.55 18.94 -16.28
C LYS A 114 -1.26 20.39 -16.73
N GLY A 115 0.03 20.78 -16.72
CA GLY A 115 0.46 22.12 -17.07
C GLY A 115 0.34 23.16 -15.95
N GLU A 116 -0.15 22.76 -14.76
CA GLU A 116 -0.22 23.66 -13.61
C GLU A 116 1.18 23.96 -13.08
N VAL A 117 1.45 25.24 -12.74
CA VAL A 117 2.72 25.67 -12.14
C VAL A 117 2.75 25.26 -10.67
N LEU A 118 3.66 24.37 -10.32
CA LEU A 118 3.85 23.86 -8.96
C LEU A 118 4.83 24.72 -8.16
N ALA A 119 5.91 25.14 -8.82
CA ALA A 119 6.95 25.99 -8.26
C ALA A 119 7.70 26.70 -9.38
N TYR A 120 8.60 27.55 -8.99
CA TYR A 120 9.58 28.13 -9.90
C TYR A 120 10.99 27.81 -9.39
N VAL A 121 11.93 27.71 -10.31
CA VAL A 121 13.36 27.68 -10.02
C VAL A 121 13.99 28.93 -10.55
N ARG A 122 14.52 29.77 -9.66
CA ARG A 122 15.34 30.93 -10.05
C ARG A 122 16.76 30.45 -10.20
N ALA A 123 17.30 30.59 -11.40
CA ALA A 123 18.70 30.24 -11.67
C ALA A 123 19.66 30.87 -10.67
N SER A 124 20.65 30.10 -10.25
CA SER A 124 21.72 30.62 -9.45
C SER A 124 22.52 31.63 -10.29
N GLU A 125 22.73 32.84 -9.76
CA GLU A 125 23.44 33.94 -10.46
C GLU A 125 24.93 33.63 -10.71
N SER A 126 25.41 32.44 -10.37
CA SER A 126 26.82 32.08 -10.40
C SER A 126 27.51 32.21 -11.77
N ALA A 127 26.77 32.00 -12.86
CA ALA A 127 27.32 32.16 -14.22
C ALA A 127 27.18 33.57 -14.79
N THR A 128 26.29 34.39 -14.23
CA THR A 128 26.00 35.73 -14.74
C THR A 128 27.13 36.73 -14.48
N PRO A 129 27.76 36.76 -13.29
CA PRO A 129 28.88 37.66 -13.05
C PRO A 129 30.07 37.38 -13.97
N GLU A 130 30.38 36.12 -14.19
CA GLU A 130 31.50 35.69 -15.06
C GLU A 130 31.25 36.06 -16.52
N LEU A 131 30.05 35.81 -17.03
CA LEU A 131 29.66 36.24 -18.37
C LEU A 131 29.62 37.72 -18.54
N LYS A 132 29.21 38.50 -17.54
CA LYS A 132 29.26 39.96 -17.55
C LYS A 132 30.70 40.48 -17.60
N VAL A 133 31.60 39.92 -16.79
CA VAL A 133 33.02 40.25 -16.80
C VAL A 133 33.64 39.93 -18.16
N ASN A 134 33.34 38.79 -18.72
CA ASN A 134 33.83 38.38 -20.05
C ASN A 134 33.31 39.31 -21.15
N LEU A 135 32.03 39.72 -21.10
CA LEU A 135 31.46 40.68 -22.03
C LEU A 135 32.15 42.06 -21.93
N GLU A 136 32.38 42.57 -20.72
CA GLU A 136 33.10 43.83 -20.50
C GLU A 136 34.53 43.76 -21.03
N LEU A 137 35.21 42.62 -20.81
CA LEU A 137 36.56 42.40 -21.35
C LEU A 137 36.56 42.38 -22.88
N ALA A 138 35.61 41.68 -23.49
CA ALA A 138 35.47 41.61 -24.94
C ALA A 138 35.15 42.98 -25.54
N ARG A 139 34.28 43.79 -24.89
CA ARG A 139 33.99 45.18 -25.31
C ARG A 139 35.21 46.07 -25.27
N LYS A 140 36.00 46.01 -24.20
CA LYS A 140 37.27 46.79 -24.08
C LYS A 140 38.27 46.37 -25.14
N LYS A 141 38.35 45.04 -25.44
CA LYS A 141 39.23 44.52 -26.51
C LYS A 141 38.78 45.07 -27.87
N LEU A 142 37.47 45.00 -28.18
CA LEU A 142 36.91 45.53 -29.42
C LEU A 142 37.19 47.04 -29.55
N ALA A 143 36.89 47.84 -28.55
CA ALA A 143 37.11 49.27 -28.55
C ALA A 143 38.62 49.67 -28.78
N ARG A 144 39.55 48.90 -28.21
CA ARG A 144 41.00 49.09 -28.44
C ARG A 144 41.39 48.76 -29.89
N LEU A 145 40.83 47.68 -30.47
CA LEU A 145 41.10 47.29 -31.86
C LEU A 145 40.51 48.31 -32.85
N GLU A 146 39.30 48.83 -32.57
CA GLU A 146 38.68 49.90 -33.38
C GLU A 146 39.47 51.21 -33.35
N GLN A 147 40.13 51.58 -32.20
CA GLN A 147 41.02 52.72 -32.12
C GLN A 147 42.32 52.57 -32.95
N LEU A 148 42.70 51.35 -33.28
CA LEU A 148 43.86 50.98 -34.08
C LEU A 148 43.48 50.66 -35.52
N GLU A 149 42.27 51.03 -35.96
CA GLU A 149 41.79 50.81 -37.30
C GLU A 149 42.78 51.42 -38.33
N GLY A 150 43.14 50.65 -39.33
CA GLY A 150 44.16 50.98 -40.31
C GLY A 150 45.60 50.48 -39.97
N THR A 151 45.84 50.06 -38.70
CA THR A 151 47.12 49.47 -38.27
C THR A 151 46.95 47.96 -37.97
N VAL A 152 45.76 47.55 -37.67
CA VAL A 152 45.37 46.16 -37.36
C VAL A 152 44.55 45.59 -38.51
N PRO A 153 44.67 44.27 -38.86
CA PRO A 153 43.84 43.64 -39.88
C PRO A 153 42.35 43.76 -39.54
N GLN A 154 41.52 44.15 -40.50
CA GLN A 154 40.06 44.26 -40.32
C GLN A 154 39.41 42.95 -39.80
N ARG A 155 40.00 41.84 -40.17
CA ARG A 155 39.57 40.50 -39.70
C ARG A 155 39.62 40.38 -38.15
N GLU A 156 40.57 40.98 -37.49
CA GLU A 156 40.70 40.94 -36.03
C GLU A 156 39.61 41.77 -35.35
N ILE A 157 39.23 42.90 -35.94
CA ILE A 157 38.14 43.76 -35.47
C ILE A 157 36.81 42.99 -35.62
N GLU A 158 36.62 42.29 -36.75
CA GLU A 158 35.43 41.52 -37.05
C GLU A 158 35.25 40.34 -36.06
N ILE A 159 36.33 39.61 -35.78
CA ILE A 159 36.35 38.52 -34.77
C ILE A 159 35.96 39.07 -33.38
N ALA A 160 36.51 40.17 -32.96
CA ALA A 160 36.21 40.79 -31.67
C ALA A 160 34.75 41.26 -31.61
N ARG A 161 34.18 41.74 -32.72
CA ARG A 161 32.77 42.15 -32.81
C ARG A 161 31.83 40.95 -32.68
N ILE A 162 32.14 39.84 -33.35
CA ILE A 162 31.41 38.57 -33.25
C ILE A 162 31.47 38.04 -31.79
N GLU A 163 32.64 38.15 -31.14
CA GLU A 163 32.81 37.72 -29.75
C GLU A 163 31.89 38.53 -28.80
N VAL A 164 31.85 39.85 -28.96
CA VAL A 164 30.94 40.75 -28.18
C VAL A 164 29.48 40.43 -28.46
N GLN A 165 29.11 40.21 -29.72
CA GLN A 165 27.77 39.85 -30.11
C GLN A 165 27.34 38.50 -29.48
N SER A 166 28.18 37.48 -29.59
CA SER A 166 27.93 36.16 -29.01
C SER A 166 27.71 36.22 -27.50
N LEU A 167 28.56 36.92 -26.77
CA LEU A 167 28.42 37.11 -25.33
C LEU A 167 27.18 37.94 -24.95
N THR A 168 26.82 38.94 -25.79
CA THR A 168 25.59 39.71 -25.59
C THR A 168 24.34 38.88 -25.78
N GLU A 169 24.30 38.04 -26.85
CA GLU A 169 23.25 37.11 -27.10
C GLU A 169 23.07 36.09 -25.95
N ARG A 170 24.17 35.57 -25.42
CA ARG A 170 24.16 34.65 -24.27
C ARG A 170 23.65 35.28 -22.97
N LEU A 171 23.81 36.60 -22.79
CA LEU A 171 23.30 37.38 -21.65
C LEU A 171 21.88 37.92 -21.88
N SER A 172 21.38 37.82 -23.11
CA SER A 172 20.03 38.28 -23.47
C SER A 172 18.97 37.35 -22.93
N PRO A 173 17.82 37.84 -22.40
CA PRO A 173 16.70 37.00 -21.97
C PRO A 173 16.10 36.12 -23.09
N SER A 174 16.34 36.48 -24.35
CA SER A 174 15.87 35.77 -25.53
C SER A 174 16.84 34.71 -26.07
N GLY A 175 18.13 34.79 -25.63
CA GLY A 175 19.16 33.89 -26.08
C GLY A 175 19.20 32.64 -25.25
N GLY A 176 18.40 31.64 -25.53
CA GLY A 176 18.29 30.23 -25.11
C GLY A 176 19.10 29.63 -23.96
N ALA A 177 20.01 30.38 -23.36
CA ALA A 177 20.91 29.91 -22.29
C ALA A 177 20.58 30.47 -20.90
N TYR A 178 19.70 31.48 -20.79
CA TYR A 178 19.40 32.11 -19.51
C TYR A 178 17.91 32.29 -19.28
N VAL A 179 17.25 31.25 -18.76
CA VAL A 179 15.92 31.37 -18.16
C VAL A 179 16.12 31.80 -16.71
N ALA A 180 15.92 33.10 -16.44
CA ALA A 180 16.07 33.66 -15.09
C ALA A 180 15.14 33.00 -14.07
N ARG A 181 14.02 32.39 -14.56
CA ARG A 181 13.02 31.74 -13.76
C ARG A 181 12.37 30.63 -14.57
N GLU A 182 12.63 29.39 -14.21
CA GLU A 182 12.02 28.20 -14.80
C GLU A 182 10.74 27.84 -14.05
N ALA A 183 9.65 27.59 -14.76
CA ALA A 183 8.40 27.09 -14.17
C ALA A 183 8.41 25.56 -14.14
N LEU A 184 8.26 24.99 -12.96
CA LEU A 184 8.08 23.55 -12.77
C LEU A 184 6.59 23.23 -12.94
N LEU A 185 6.26 22.54 -14.03
CA LEU A 185 4.89 22.24 -14.42
C LEU A 185 4.52 20.80 -14.06
N ALA A 186 3.26 20.58 -13.67
CA ALA A 186 2.72 19.23 -13.50
C ALA A 186 2.66 18.53 -14.88
N PRO A 187 3.32 17.37 -15.05
CA PRO A 187 3.36 16.67 -16.35
C PRO A 187 2.04 15.99 -16.68
N VAL A 188 1.26 15.63 -15.68
CA VAL A 188 -0.06 14.99 -15.78
C VAL A 188 -1.02 15.59 -14.77
N SER A 189 -2.33 15.40 -15.00
CA SER A 189 -3.34 15.66 -13.95
C SER A 189 -3.34 14.50 -12.98
N GLY A 190 -3.43 14.79 -11.67
CA GLY A 190 -3.39 13.77 -10.63
C GLY A 190 -3.22 14.38 -9.24
N VAL A 191 -2.48 13.70 -8.39
CA VAL A 191 -2.15 14.16 -7.05
C VAL A 191 -0.64 14.17 -6.84
N ILE A 192 -0.17 15.03 -5.96
CA ILE A 192 1.23 15.06 -5.52
C ILE A 192 1.50 13.82 -4.67
N ALA A 193 2.31 12.90 -5.17
CA ALA A 193 2.71 11.68 -4.49
C ALA A 193 3.91 11.86 -3.59
N ALA A 194 4.86 12.74 -3.99
CA ALA A 194 6.02 13.10 -3.20
C ALA A 194 6.41 14.56 -3.43
N THR A 195 6.94 15.18 -2.39
CA THR A 195 7.57 16.51 -2.45
C THR A 195 8.92 16.44 -1.75
N HIS A 196 9.97 16.89 -2.44
CA HIS A 196 11.35 16.87 -1.97
C HIS A 196 11.94 18.29 -1.85
N ALA A 197 11.10 19.32 -2.03
CA ALA A 197 11.53 20.70 -2.01
C ALA A 197 10.90 21.52 -0.90
N THR A 198 11.70 22.44 -0.38
CA THR A 198 11.29 23.47 0.56
C THR A 198 11.48 24.85 -0.08
N ALA A 199 10.64 25.82 0.27
CA ALA A 199 10.77 27.18 -0.22
C ALA A 199 12.13 27.76 0.14
N GLY A 200 12.83 28.32 -0.85
CA GLY A 200 14.17 28.88 -0.68
C GLY A 200 15.32 27.87 -0.76
N GLN A 201 15.05 26.57 -0.83
CA GLN A 201 16.06 25.53 -1.04
C GLN A 201 16.76 25.73 -2.40
N VAL A 202 18.06 25.46 -2.45
CA VAL A 202 18.81 25.37 -3.71
C VAL A 202 18.76 23.91 -4.17
N VAL A 203 18.44 23.71 -5.42
CA VAL A 203 18.35 22.39 -6.07
C VAL A 203 19.28 22.36 -7.28
N ASP A 204 19.78 21.16 -7.57
CA ASP A 204 20.58 20.91 -8.76
C ASP A 204 19.71 20.63 -9.99
N ALA A 205 20.31 20.75 -11.18
CA ALA A 205 19.68 20.30 -12.41
C ALA A 205 19.34 18.82 -12.32
N ARG A 206 18.13 18.43 -12.76
CA ARG A 206 17.59 17.05 -12.74
C ARG A 206 17.32 16.49 -11.34
N GLU A 207 17.46 17.28 -10.28
CA GLU A 207 17.02 16.86 -8.94
C GLU A 207 15.50 16.64 -8.92
N LEU A 208 15.04 15.57 -8.28
CA LEU A 208 13.61 15.29 -8.16
C LEU A 208 12.96 16.25 -7.15
N VAL A 209 12.08 17.12 -7.61
CA VAL A 209 11.39 18.12 -6.79
C VAL A 209 10.00 17.64 -6.40
N PHE A 210 9.20 17.20 -7.38
CA PHE A 210 7.86 16.66 -7.13
C PHE A 210 7.63 15.39 -7.94
N GLU A 211 6.77 14.53 -7.42
CA GLU A 211 6.24 13.39 -8.14
C GLU A 211 4.71 13.50 -8.20
N VAL A 212 4.16 13.41 -9.40
CA VAL A 212 2.71 13.50 -9.66
C VAL A 212 2.24 12.15 -10.18
N ILE A 213 1.17 11.61 -9.62
CA ILE A 213 0.56 10.36 -10.07
C ILE A 213 -0.95 10.53 -10.27
N ASP A 214 -1.51 9.77 -11.19
CA ASP A 214 -2.96 9.60 -11.30
C ASP A 214 -3.38 8.38 -10.46
N PRO A 215 -4.08 8.57 -9.32
CA PRO A 215 -4.47 7.48 -8.45
C PRO A 215 -5.52 6.54 -9.07
N SER A 216 -6.17 6.94 -10.16
CA SER A 216 -7.13 6.09 -10.88
C SER A 216 -6.43 5.11 -11.83
N ARG A 217 -5.15 5.30 -12.12
CA ARG A 217 -4.35 4.54 -13.09
C ARG A 217 -3.16 3.86 -12.46
N LEU A 218 -3.40 3.18 -11.34
CA LEU A 218 -2.37 2.37 -10.69
C LEU A 218 -2.25 1.00 -11.35
N GLN A 219 -1.04 0.45 -11.32
CA GLN A 219 -0.70 -0.89 -11.78
C GLN A 219 -0.11 -1.69 -10.63
N ILE A 220 -0.07 -3.01 -10.76
CA ILE A 220 0.57 -3.90 -9.81
C ILE A 220 1.65 -4.68 -10.55
N GLU A 221 2.90 -4.52 -10.13
CA GLU A 221 4.01 -5.36 -10.55
C GLU A 221 4.13 -6.53 -9.57
N ALA A 222 3.83 -7.75 -10.01
CA ALA A 222 3.95 -8.97 -9.22
C ALA A 222 5.14 -9.81 -9.70
N GLN A 223 5.72 -10.60 -8.80
CA GLN A 223 6.89 -11.42 -9.07
C GLN A 223 6.49 -12.88 -9.28
N ALA A 224 6.73 -13.43 -10.47
CA ALA A 224 6.53 -14.84 -10.78
C ALA A 224 7.88 -15.56 -10.84
N TYR A 225 8.04 -16.55 -9.98
CA TYR A 225 9.27 -17.36 -9.92
C TYR A 225 9.23 -18.56 -10.89
N ASP A 226 8.03 -18.95 -11.32
CA ASP A 226 7.84 -19.99 -12.35
C ASP A 226 7.73 -19.33 -13.73
N ALA A 227 8.66 -19.69 -14.61
CA ALA A 227 8.73 -19.15 -15.98
C ALA A 227 7.50 -19.49 -16.84
N MET A 228 6.80 -20.58 -16.54
CA MET A 228 5.60 -21.00 -17.29
C MET A 228 4.33 -20.31 -16.81
N LEU A 229 4.34 -19.76 -15.59
CA LEU A 229 3.17 -19.16 -14.99
C LEU A 229 2.59 -17.99 -15.79
N PRO A 230 3.38 -17.00 -16.28
CA PRO A 230 2.82 -15.86 -16.99
C PRO A 230 2.00 -16.22 -18.23
N GLY A 231 2.43 -17.25 -18.97
CA GLY A 231 1.71 -17.77 -20.15
C GLY A 231 0.41 -18.52 -19.79
N ASN A 232 0.27 -18.96 -18.55
CA ASN A 232 -0.88 -19.74 -18.07
C ASN A 232 -1.90 -18.93 -17.29
N ILE A 233 -1.66 -17.64 -17.03
CA ILE A 233 -2.58 -16.77 -16.29
C ILE A 233 -3.84 -16.53 -17.13
N ALA A 234 -5.00 -16.83 -16.54
CA ALA A 234 -6.32 -16.57 -17.12
C ALA A 234 -7.00 -15.35 -16.48
N GLY A 235 -6.73 -15.09 -15.21
CA GLY A 235 -7.25 -13.97 -14.45
C GLY A 235 -6.39 -13.70 -13.23
N ALA A 236 -6.66 -12.60 -12.54
CA ALA A 236 -6.01 -12.34 -11.26
C ALA A 236 -6.92 -11.50 -10.37
N THR A 237 -6.70 -11.61 -9.07
CA THR A 237 -7.38 -10.79 -8.06
C THR A 237 -6.40 -10.34 -7.00
N LEU A 238 -6.70 -9.25 -6.33
CA LEU A 238 -6.03 -8.84 -5.11
C LEU A 238 -7.05 -8.54 -4.03
N ASN A 239 -6.64 -8.65 -2.78
CA ASN A 239 -7.46 -8.33 -1.63
C ASN A 239 -6.78 -7.26 -0.80
N PRO A 240 -7.25 -6.02 -0.87
CA PRO A 240 -6.76 -4.93 -0.03
C PRO A 240 -7.13 -5.12 1.45
N SER A 241 -8.24 -5.80 1.71
CA SER A 241 -8.71 -6.19 3.03
C SER A 241 -9.44 -7.55 2.95
N ALA A 242 -9.74 -8.15 4.13
CA ALA A 242 -10.32 -9.49 4.23
C ALA A 242 -11.61 -9.71 3.43
N ASP A 243 -12.40 -8.65 3.21
CA ASP A 243 -13.73 -8.73 2.59
C ASP A 243 -13.80 -8.10 1.19
N ILE A 244 -12.71 -7.47 0.74
CA ILE A 244 -12.68 -6.75 -0.54
C ILE A 244 -11.86 -7.54 -1.56
N ARG A 245 -12.52 -7.97 -2.62
CA ARG A 245 -11.88 -8.60 -3.78
C ARG A 245 -11.85 -7.63 -4.95
N VAL A 246 -10.68 -7.37 -5.48
CA VAL A 246 -10.46 -6.49 -6.64
C VAL A 246 -9.99 -7.31 -7.82
N ALA A 247 -10.74 -7.27 -8.91
CA ALA A 247 -10.36 -7.95 -10.13
C ALA A 247 -9.21 -7.21 -10.82
N LEU A 248 -8.23 -7.97 -11.26
CA LEU A 248 -7.08 -7.49 -12.01
C LEU A 248 -7.16 -7.97 -13.47
N GLN A 249 -6.60 -7.17 -14.34
CA GLN A 249 -6.37 -7.53 -15.73
C GLN A 249 -4.86 -7.68 -15.96
N LEU A 250 -4.44 -8.78 -16.54
CA LEU A 250 -3.07 -8.98 -16.99
C LEU A 250 -2.76 -7.97 -18.11
N VAL A 251 -1.73 -7.16 -17.92
CA VAL A 251 -1.21 -6.24 -18.95
C VAL A 251 -0.14 -6.94 -19.76
N GLY A 252 0.77 -7.67 -19.08
CA GLY A 252 1.85 -8.40 -19.71
C GLY A 252 2.83 -8.95 -18.69
N ALA A 253 3.84 -9.66 -19.18
CA ALA A 253 4.94 -10.15 -18.36
C ALA A 253 6.27 -9.80 -19.02
N GLY A 254 7.25 -9.47 -18.18
CA GLY A 254 8.61 -9.23 -18.63
C GLY A 254 9.24 -10.50 -19.21
N ARG A 255 10.23 -10.31 -20.08
CA ARG A 255 11.07 -11.42 -20.59
C ARG A 255 12.48 -11.39 -19.99
N MET A 256 12.73 -10.44 -19.08
CA MET A 256 13.96 -10.29 -18.32
C MET A 256 13.67 -10.55 -16.86
N LEU A 257 14.52 -11.32 -16.20
CA LEU A 257 14.42 -11.53 -14.76
C LEU A 257 14.81 -10.25 -14.02
N LYS A 258 14.01 -9.90 -13.02
CA LYS A 258 14.29 -8.84 -12.08
C LYS A 258 14.33 -9.47 -10.68
N GLU A 259 15.48 -9.41 -10.02
CA GLU A 259 15.67 -10.04 -8.71
C GLU A 259 15.34 -11.54 -8.68
N GLY A 260 15.63 -12.26 -9.78
CA GLY A 260 15.41 -13.70 -9.89
C GLY A 260 13.96 -14.10 -10.22
N ALA A 261 13.05 -13.14 -10.43
CA ALA A 261 11.66 -13.39 -10.78
C ALA A 261 11.29 -12.72 -12.12
N ILE A 262 10.26 -13.22 -12.76
CA ILE A 262 9.64 -12.58 -13.92
C ILE A 262 8.64 -11.55 -13.43
N PRO A 263 8.80 -10.25 -13.77
CA PRO A 263 7.82 -9.25 -13.44
C PRO A 263 6.55 -9.46 -14.28
N VAL A 264 5.41 -9.56 -13.61
CA VAL A 264 4.09 -9.67 -14.23
C VAL A 264 3.30 -8.42 -13.87
N LEU A 265 2.83 -7.73 -14.89
CA LEU A 265 2.13 -6.46 -14.74
C LEU A 265 0.63 -6.64 -14.85
N PHE A 266 -0.07 -6.15 -13.85
CA PHE A 266 -1.53 -6.14 -13.80
C PHE A 266 -2.05 -4.71 -13.70
N ARG A 267 -3.26 -4.49 -14.23
CA ARG A 267 -4.02 -3.27 -14.05
C ARG A 267 -5.25 -3.56 -13.21
N VAL A 268 -5.58 -2.66 -12.29
CA VAL A 268 -6.84 -2.72 -11.54
C VAL A 268 -7.98 -2.48 -12.52
N LYS A 269 -8.98 -3.38 -12.53
CA LYS A 269 -10.23 -3.13 -13.25
C LYS A 269 -11.06 -2.17 -12.40
N PRO A 270 -11.53 -1.04 -12.97
CA PRO A 270 -12.42 -0.15 -12.24
C PRO A 270 -13.73 -0.91 -11.96
N ASP A 271 -13.97 -1.24 -10.70
CA ASP A 271 -15.27 -1.70 -10.25
C ASP A 271 -16.04 -0.50 -9.71
N ALA A 272 -17.15 -0.17 -10.37
CA ALA A 272 -17.99 0.97 -9.99
C ALA A 272 -18.60 0.84 -8.57
N LYS A 273 -18.55 -0.35 -7.97
CA LYS A 273 -19.17 -0.62 -6.67
C LYS A 273 -18.25 -0.48 -5.47
N THR A 274 -16.94 -0.52 -5.66
CA THR A 274 -15.99 -0.49 -4.55
C THR A 274 -14.76 0.32 -4.92
N PRO A 275 -14.69 1.61 -4.54
CA PRO A 275 -13.49 2.39 -4.70
C PRO A 275 -12.40 1.80 -3.79
N VAL A 276 -11.34 1.31 -4.38
CA VAL A 276 -10.19 0.77 -3.63
C VAL A 276 -9.13 1.84 -3.56
N ALA A 277 -8.86 2.30 -2.35
CA ALA A 277 -7.74 3.20 -2.10
C ALA A 277 -6.45 2.38 -2.04
N LEU A 278 -5.72 2.33 -3.15
CA LEU A 278 -4.36 1.79 -3.22
C LEU A 278 -3.37 2.94 -3.22
N ALA A 279 -2.25 2.75 -2.54
CA ALA A 279 -1.15 3.71 -2.54
C ALA A 279 0.02 3.16 -3.38
N ALA A 280 0.62 4.00 -4.22
CA ALA A 280 1.86 3.65 -4.91
C ALA A 280 2.94 3.27 -3.88
N GLY A 281 3.67 2.18 -4.15
CA GLY A 281 4.64 1.61 -3.20
C GLY A 281 4.07 0.56 -2.25
N GLN A 282 2.75 0.44 -2.12
CA GLN A 282 2.10 -0.55 -1.26
C GLN A 282 2.40 -1.98 -1.73
N THR A 283 2.79 -2.84 -0.80
CA THR A 283 2.92 -4.29 -1.05
C THR A 283 1.55 -4.94 -0.99
N VAL A 284 1.26 -5.80 -1.96
CA VAL A 284 -0.01 -6.51 -2.09
C VAL A 284 0.22 -7.97 -2.45
N LYS A 285 -0.76 -8.82 -2.11
CA LYS A 285 -0.81 -10.22 -2.57
C LYS A 285 -1.72 -10.31 -3.77
N VAL A 286 -1.19 -10.84 -4.86
CA VAL A 286 -1.93 -11.10 -6.10
C VAL A 286 -2.22 -12.59 -6.20
N PHE A 287 -3.46 -12.95 -6.39
CA PHE A 287 -3.91 -14.32 -6.63
C PHE A 287 -4.10 -14.50 -8.13
N ALA A 288 -3.11 -15.10 -8.79
CA ALA A 288 -3.13 -15.37 -10.23
C ALA A 288 -3.88 -16.68 -10.50
N GLU A 289 -5.01 -16.60 -11.15
CA GLU A 289 -5.83 -17.74 -11.58
C GLU A 289 -5.24 -18.31 -12.87
N THR A 290 -4.91 -19.60 -12.86
CA THR A 290 -4.40 -20.29 -14.06
C THR A 290 -5.53 -20.87 -14.90
N ARG A 291 -5.21 -21.25 -16.15
CA ARG A 291 -6.16 -21.99 -16.99
C ARG A 291 -6.41 -23.41 -16.53
N SER A 292 -5.50 -23.95 -15.70
CA SER A 292 -5.67 -25.28 -15.10
C SER A 292 -6.77 -25.25 -14.06
N LYS A 293 -7.63 -26.25 -14.04
CA LYS A 293 -8.73 -26.39 -13.09
C LYS A 293 -8.51 -27.58 -12.18
N VAL A 294 -9.05 -27.48 -10.96
CA VAL A 294 -9.02 -28.53 -9.96
C VAL A 294 -10.42 -28.69 -9.36
N LYS A 295 -10.85 -29.95 -9.15
CA LYS A 295 -12.09 -30.23 -8.44
C LYS A 295 -11.86 -29.98 -6.96
N SER A 296 -12.67 -29.14 -6.35
CA SER A 296 -12.52 -28.72 -4.96
C SER A 296 -13.81 -28.15 -4.39
N HIS A 297 -13.87 -28.00 -3.05
CA HIS A 297 -14.95 -27.32 -2.36
C HIS A 297 -14.49 -25.92 -1.97
N ALA A 298 -15.17 -24.88 -2.47
CA ALA A 298 -14.86 -23.50 -2.10
C ALA A 298 -15.50 -23.16 -0.75
N VAL A 299 -14.69 -22.74 0.21
CA VAL A 299 -15.13 -22.24 1.52
C VAL A 299 -14.47 -20.90 1.84
N PRO A 300 -15.09 -20.03 2.66
CA PRO A 300 -14.42 -18.83 3.15
C PRO A 300 -13.13 -19.19 3.89
N ALA A 301 -12.09 -18.40 3.73
CA ALA A 301 -10.81 -18.59 4.46
C ALA A 301 -11.00 -18.56 5.98
N SER A 302 -11.98 -17.78 6.48
CA SER A 302 -12.38 -17.72 7.89
C SER A 302 -12.97 -19.03 8.44
N SER A 303 -13.35 -19.98 7.58
CA SER A 303 -13.81 -21.31 7.98
C SER A 303 -12.68 -22.23 8.41
N VAL A 304 -11.46 -21.95 7.96
CA VAL A 304 -10.27 -22.75 8.24
C VAL A 304 -9.66 -22.30 9.55
N VAL A 305 -9.50 -23.24 10.48
CA VAL A 305 -8.89 -23.01 11.79
C VAL A 305 -7.86 -24.11 12.07
N LYS A 306 -6.95 -23.88 13.02
CA LYS A 306 -5.99 -24.89 13.43
C LYS A 306 -6.45 -25.63 14.67
N ASN A 307 -6.35 -26.95 14.64
CA ASN A 307 -6.54 -27.78 15.83
C ASN A 307 -5.32 -27.72 16.78
N PRO A 308 -5.41 -28.29 17.99
CA PRO A 308 -4.27 -28.32 18.92
C PRO A 308 -3.01 -29.02 18.37
N ALA A 309 -3.15 -29.90 17.38
CA ALA A 309 -2.04 -30.56 16.68
C ALA A 309 -1.50 -29.74 15.51
N ASN A 310 -1.88 -28.44 15.40
CA ASN A 310 -1.49 -27.51 14.33
C ASN A 310 -1.93 -27.94 12.91
N GLN A 311 -2.92 -28.83 12.79
CA GLN A 311 -3.50 -29.23 11.51
C GLN A 311 -4.61 -28.25 11.12
N ASP A 312 -4.75 -27.99 9.82
CA ASP A 312 -5.84 -27.19 9.29
C ASP A 312 -7.13 -28.01 9.25
N ILE A 313 -8.17 -27.50 9.90
CA ILE A 313 -9.48 -28.12 10.00
C ILE A 313 -10.57 -27.14 9.60
N VAL A 314 -11.72 -27.68 9.22
CA VAL A 314 -13.01 -27.00 9.18
C VAL A 314 -13.99 -27.68 10.12
N TRP A 315 -14.93 -26.93 10.66
CA TRP A 315 -16.01 -27.48 11.47
C TRP A 315 -17.19 -27.84 10.56
N VAL A 316 -17.58 -29.12 10.60
CA VAL A 316 -18.76 -29.67 9.87
C VAL A 316 -19.90 -29.83 10.83
N HIS A 317 -21.05 -29.27 10.51
CA HIS A 317 -22.28 -29.39 11.27
C HIS A 317 -22.91 -30.74 10.95
N THR A 318 -22.73 -31.75 11.82
CA THR A 318 -23.13 -33.14 11.62
C THR A 318 -24.49 -33.45 12.23
N ALA A 319 -24.94 -32.73 13.26
CA ALA A 319 -26.27 -32.82 13.86
C ALA A 319 -26.67 -31.46 14.45
N ALA A 320 -27.91 -31.28 14.85
CA ALA A 320 -28.50 -29.99 15.25
C ALA A 320 -27.65 -29.15 16.22
N GLU A 321 -26.89 -29.82 17.11
CA GLU A 321 -26.05 -29.19 18.13
C GLU A 321 -24.63 -29.79 18.16
N ARG A 322 -24.23 -30.52 17.10
CA ARG A 322 -22.96 -31.21 17.03
C ARG A 322 -22.14 -30.72 15.83
N PHE A 323 -20.90 -30.32 16.13
CA PHE A 323 -19.92 -29.87 15.16
C PHE A 323 -18.70 -30.79 15.26
N SER A 324 -18.32 -31.42 14.14
CA SER A 324 -17.16 -32.30 14.08
C SER A 324 -16.02 -31.66 13.33
N PRO A 325 -14.78 -31.71 13.88
CA PRO A 325 -13.60 -31.19 13.19
C PRO A 325 -13.27 -32.13 12.03
N GLN A 326 -13.00 -31.56 10.87
CA GLN A 326 -12.57 -32.29 9.70
C GLN A 326 -11.23 -31.75 9.23
N THR A 327 -10.18 -32.57 9.27
CA THR A 327 -8.86 -32.18 8.73
C THR A 327 -8.96 -32.05 7.22
N ILE A 328 -8.39 -30.98 6.69
CA ILE A 328 -8.49 -30.65 5.27
C ILE A 328 -7.10 -30.39 4.67
N ARG A 329 -7.01 -30.55 3.36
CA ARG A 329 -5.93 -30.03 2.52
C ARG A 329 -6.50 -29.01 1.58
N TRP A 330 -5.95 -27.82 1.58
CA TRP A 330 -6.50 -26.69 0.84
C TRP A 330 -5.41 -25.87 0.15
N VAL A 331 -5.82 -25.05 -0.82
CA VAL A 331 -5.01 -24.01 -1.49
C VAL A 331 -5.83 -22.72 -1.53
N ALA A 332 -5.14 -21.58 -1.59
CA ALA A 332 -5.80 -20.30 -1.77
C ALA A 332 -6.55 -20.28 -3.11
N LEU A 333 -7.76 -19.72 -3.13
CA LEU A 333 -8.56 -19.58 -4.35
C LEU A 333 -8.52 -18.11 -4.84
N ASP A 334 -8.83 -17.17 -3.97
CA ASP A 334 -8.89 -15.76 -4.32
C ASP A 334 -8.57 -14.81 -3.13
N GLY A 335 -7.95 -15.35 -2.06
CA GLY A 335 -7.59 -14.63 -0.84
C GLY A 335 -8.75 -14.41 0.14
N VAL A 336 -10.02 -14.48 -0.28
CA VAL A 336 -11.21 -14.50 0.60
C VAL A 336 -11.68 -15.93 0.81
N ARG A 337 -11.56 -16.76 -0.24
CA ARG A 337 -11.95 -18.17 -0.23
C ARG A 337 -10.75 -19.07 -0.42
N VAL A 338 -10.89 -20.29 0.06
CA VAL A 338 -9.94 -21.36 -0.16
C VAL A 338 -10.61 -22.52 -0.90
N ALA A 339 -9.85 -23.21 -1.71
CA ALA A 339 -10.26 -24.44 -2.41
C ALA A 339 -9.81 -25.64 -1.58
N VAL A 340 -10.74 -26.34 -0.94
CA VAL A 340 -10.48 -27.57 -0.22
C VAL A 340 -10.40 -28.72 -1.22
N LEU A 341 -9.19 -29.27 -1.36
CA LEU A 341 -8.86 -30.33 -2.30
C LEU A 341 -9.22 -31.72 -1.76
N ASP A 342 -9.11 -31.87 -0.44
CA ASP A 342 -9.32 -33.15 0.24
C ASP A 342 -9.82 -32.92 1.67
N GLY A 343 -10.54 -33.92 2.23
CA GLY A 343 -11.03 -33.89 3.60
C GLY A 343 -12.51 -33.47 3.73
N LEU A 344 -13.20 -33.02 2.68
CA LEU A 344 -14.61 -32.71 2.70
C LEU A 344 -15.41 -33.64 1.80
N LYS A 345 -16.59 -34.00 2.25
CA LYS A 345 -17.59 -34.72 1.43
C LYS A 345 -18.50 -33.72 0.73
N ASP A 346 -18.95 -34.08 -0.46
CA ASP A 346 -19.97 -33.32 -1.17
C ASP A 346 -21.26 -33.22 -0.36
N GLY A 347 -21.86 -32.04 -0.34
CA GLY A 347 -23.04 -31.77 0.49
C GLY A 347 -22.76 -31.53 1.97
N ALA A 348 -21.51 -31.56 2.42
CA ALA A 348 -21.17 -31.26 3.81
C ALA A 348 -21.59 -29.83 4.21
N ARG A 349 -22.10 -29.66 5.42
CA ARG A 349 -22.46 -28.34 5.96
C ARG A 349 -21.32 -27.77 6.78
N VAL A 350 -20.55 -26.88 6.20
CA VAL A 350 -19.33 -26.27 6.80
C VAL A 350 -19.69 -24.98 7.52
N VAL A 351 -19.08 -24.75 8.69
CA VAL A 351 -19.20 -23.49 9.45
C VAL A 351 -18.41 -22.41 8.72
N THR A 352 -19.09 -21.34 8.34
CA THR A 352 -18.52 -20.20 7.62
C THR A 352 -18.30 -18.97 8.50
N GLN A 353 -19.04 -18.89 9.62
CA GLN A 353 -18.88 -17.84 10.63
C GLN A 353 -18.91 -18.47 12.02
N GLY A 354 -18.06 -18.00 12.93
CA GLY A 354 -17.96 -18.54 14.30
C GLY A 354 -17.03 -19.74 14.45
N ALA A 355 -16.33 -20.18 13.39
CA ALA A 355 -15.44 -21.36 13.42
C ALA A 355 -14.33 -21.22 14.48
N ALA A 356 -13.70 -20.05 14.59
CA ALA A 356 -12.68 -19.79 15.60
C ALA A 356 -13.22 -19.85 17.05
N LEU A 357 -14.47 -19.45 17.26
CA LEU A 357 -15.11 -19.49 18.57
C LEU A 357 -15.47 -20.93 18.95
N ILE A 358 -15.98 -21.73 18.01
CA ILE A 358 -16.21 -23.18 18.23
C ILE A 358 -14.90 -23.87 18.60
N ASN A 359 -13.80 -23.46 17.96
CA ASN A 359 -12.49 -24.05 18.20
C ASN A 359 -11.94 -23.79 19.62
N GLN A 360 -12.44 -22.75 20.32
CA GLN A 360 -12.06 -22.39 21.68
C GLN A 360 -12.86 -23.15 22.77
N VAL A 361 -13.94 -23.84 22.41
CA VAL A 361 -14.75 -24.63 23.35
C VAL A 361 -13.87 -25.77 23.90
N ARG A 362 -13.83 -25.88 25.23
CA ARG A 362 -13.04 -26.88 26.00
C ARG A 362 -13.91 -28.06 26.42
#